data_452a03e37d413917401295161ae86848
#
_entry.id   452a03e37d413917401295161ae86848
#
_cell.length_a   1.000
_cell.length_b   1.000
_cell.length_c   1.000
_cell.angle_alpha   90.00
_cell.angle_beta   90.00
_cell.angle_gamma   90.00
#
_symmetry.space_group_name_H-M   'P 1'
#
loop_
_entity.id
_entity.type
_entity.pdbx_description
1 polymer ?
#
loop_
_entity_poly.entity_id
_entity_poly.type
_entity_poly.pdbx_seq_one_letter_code
_entity_poly.pdbx_strand_id
1 'polypeptide(L)'
;EAARPDYLSLVNKGGSGLNISELVTSIVAAEIEPKKAIHSDKKNKSDNVISGIGFLNSQTSLSKLAFESRQSDSYFSISSSNTSLVDFSSTDEMKLVPAQTEISNVTLAKKMVFELPGFTDLTSTINQAISVDFGSWSSTSTASSSASNTVEAGKTYKVTSRADGNSGDSFDEYTRDPNDPSDADAFHGTPIEVDDVFRASQAFTNSNYTFTEVDAYAFTAKSGNTTTNLTLSGTVQNVVKQLNGISGFSAKFVQTSSSGTPTYSIVLTSDNTGAANGFRISASGTTRWETTGAPTTNTNLNNFSQLSRDASLKVNNVSITRSSNEITDVL
;
A
#
# COMPACT_ATOMS: atom_id res chain seq x y z
N GLU A 1 21.84 -47.94 -80.85
CA GLU A 1 20.41 -48.20 -80.61
C GLU A 1 19.67 -48.03 -81.90
N ALA A 2 19.07 -49.08 -82.44
CA ALA A 2 18.32 -49.01 -83.64
C ALA A 2 17.06 -48.19 -83.40
N ALA A 3 16.91 -47.08 -84.13
CA ALA A 3 15.74 -46.24 -84.13
C ALA A 3 14.49 -47.10 -84.45
N ARG A 4 13.54 -47.19 -83.48
CA ARG A 4 12.29 -47.89 -83.69
C ARG A 4 11.56 -47.17 -84.89
N PRO A 5 11.16 -47.90 -85.90
CA PRO A 5 10.45 -47.31 -87.01
C PRO A 5 9.14 -46.67 -86.51
N ASP A 6 8.93 -45.41 -86.92
CA ASP A 6 7.69 -44.70 -86.59
C ASP A 6 6.61 -45.23 -87.59
N TYR A 7 5.91 -46.33 -87.10
CA TYR A 7 4.85 -46.97 -87.87
C TYR A 7 3.66 -46.05 -88.11
N LEU A 8 3.44 -45.03 -87.30
CA LEU A 8 2.42 -43.98 -87.51
C LEU A 8 2.75 -43.10 -88.74
N SER A 9 4.01 -42.78 -88.90
CA SER A 9 4.50 -42.04 -90.10
C SER A 9 4.39 -42.88 -91.32
N LEU A 10 4.63 -44.21 -91.25
CA LEU A 10 4.53 -45.12 -92.37
C LEU A 10 3.06 -45.34 -92.83
N VAL A 11 2.12 -45.45 -91.93
CA VAL A 11 0.67 -45.58 -92.25
C VAL A 11 0.12 -44.30 -92.81
N ASN A 12 0.57 -43.14 -92.38
CA ASN A 12 0.18 -41.83 -92.88
C ASN A 12 0.68 -41.61 -94.35
N LYS A 13 1.80 -42.26 -94.73
CA LYS A 13 2.37 -42.17 -96.11
C LYS A 13 1.76 -43.18 -97.09
N GLY A 14 0.97 -44.19 -96.58
CA GLY A 14 0.46 -45.30 -97.33
C GLY A 14 -0.92 -45.07 -98.06
N GLY A 15 -1.37 -43.88 -98.32
CA GLY A 15 -2.35 -43.65 -99.28
C GLY A 15 -3.85 -43.56 -98.88
N SER A 16 -4.22 -43.48 -97.63
CA SER A 16 -5.63 -43.25 -97.26
C SER A 16 -6.05 -41.78 -97.03
N GLY A 17 -5.09 -40.82 -97.16
CA GLY A 17 -5.35 -39.39 -96.96
C GLY A 17 -5.76 -38.98 -95.55
N LEU A 18 -5.84 -39.96 -94.60
CA LEU A 18 -6.18 -39.68 -93.23
C LEU A 18 -4.94 -39.49 -92.39
N ASN A 19 -4.80 -38.33 -91.78
CA ASN A 19 -3.73 -38.05 -90.80
C ASN A 19 -4.11 -38.63 -89.49
N ILE A 20 -3.67 -39.90 -89.25
CA ILE A 20 -3.98 -40.68 -88.07
C ILE A 20 -3.48 -39.98 -86.79
N SER A 21 -2.31 -39.31 -86.92
CA SER A 21 -1.71 -38.59 -85.77
C SER A 21 -2.60 -37.41 -85.33
N GLU A 22 -3.12 -36.72 -86.34
CA GLU A 22 -4.01 -35.57 -86.11
C GLU A 22 -5.39 -36.03 -85.54
N LEU A 23 -5.90 -37.16 -86.09
CA LEU A 23 -7.12 -37.77 -85.62
C LEU A 23 -7.01 -38.24 -84.18
N VAL A 24 -5.94 -38.97 -83.82
CA VAL A 24 -5.69 -39.41 -82.43
C VAL A 24 -5.53 -38.24 -81.50
N THR A 25 -4.79 -37.17 -81.99
CA THR A 25 -4.62 -35.97 -81.17
C THR A 25 -5.94 -35.27 -80.91
N SER A 26 -6.82 -35.18 -81.97
CA SER A 26 -8.13 -34.55 -81.86
C SER A 26 -9.09 -35.35 -80.96
N ILE A 27 -9.06 -36.67 -81.03
CA ILE A 27 -9.88 -37.54 -80.16
C ILE A 27 -9.39 -37.43 -78.72
N VAL A 28 -8.09 -37.50 -78.48
CA VAL A 28 -7.52 -37.37 -77.14
C VAL A 28 -7.78 -35.95 -76.57
N ALA A 29 -7.66 -34.94 -77.38
CA ALA A 29 -8.00 -33.58 -77.00
C ALA A 29 -9.50 -33.43 -76.65
N ALA A 30 -10.39 -33.97 -77.50
CA ALA A 30 -11.84 -33.93 -77.24
C ALA A 30 -12.26 -34.65 -75.94
N GLU A 31 -11.55 -35.70 -75.57
CA GLU A 31 -11.86 -36.44 -74.33
C GLU A 31 -11.17 -35.84 -73.07
N ILE A 32 -9.94 -35.36 -73.22
CA ILE A 32 -9.12 -34.89 -72.10
C ILE A 32 -9.35 -33.44 -71.78
N GLU A 33 -9.51 -32.55 -72.77
CA GLU A 33 -9.66 -31.12 -72.56
C GLU A 33 -10.86 -30.73 -71.65
N PRO A 34 -12.06 -31.35 -71.83
CA PRO A 34 -13.18 -31.09 -70.91
C PRO A 34 -12.86 -31.52 -69.45
N LYS A 35 -12.17 -32.64 -69.29
CA LYS A 35 -11.76 -33.10 -67.96
C LYS A 35 -10.75 -32.18 -67.31
N LYS A 36 -9.74 -31.72 -68.07
CA LYS A 36 -8.78 -30.74 -67.63
C LYS A 36 -9.48 -29.42 -67.25
N ALA A 37 -10.39 -28.93 -68.07
CA ALA A 37 -11.17 -27.73 -67.76
C ALA A 37 -11.90 -27.84 -66.43
N ILE A 38 -12.62 -28.98 -66.21
CA ILE A 38 -13.31 -29.23 -64.92
C ILE A 38 -12.35 -29.26 -63.73
N HIS A 39 -11.18 -29.89 -63.86
CA HIS A 39 -10.19 -29.92 -62.81
C HIS A 39 -9.57 -28.55 -62.56
N SER A 40 -9.29 -27.78 -63.63
CA SER A 40 -8.82 -26.41 -63.52
C SER A 40 -9.84 -25.52 -62.84
N ASP A 41 -11.10 -25.60 -63.19
CA ASP A 41 -12.18 -24.85 -62.51
C ASP A 41 -12.34 -25.23 -61.03
N LYS A 42 -12.25 -26.52 -60.71
CA LYS A 42 -12.28 -26.95 -59.31
C LYS A 42 -11.06 -26.42 -58.53
N LYS A 43 -9.89 -26.48 -59.18
CA LYS A 43 -8.68 -25.93 -58.59
C LYS A 43 -8.82 -24.42 -58.35
N ASN A 44 -9.23 -23.67 -59.32
CA ASN A 44 -9.42 -22.24 -59.24
C ASN A 44 -10.46 -21.86 -58.14
N LYS A 45 -11.56 -22.62 -58.06
CA LYS A 45 -12.54 -22.43 -56.98
C LYS A 45 -11.94 -22.70 -55.60
N SER A 46 -11.16 -23.76 -55.47
CA SER A 46 -10.48 -24.10 -54.20
C SER A 46 -9.45 -23.02 -53.86
N ASP A 47 -8.65 -22.57 -54.79
CA ASP A 47 -7.65 -21.52 -54.60
C ASP A 47 -8.32 -20.19 -54.18
N ASN A 48 -9.44 -19.84 -54.79
CA ASN A 48 -10.23 -18.67 -54.42
C ASN A 48 -10.80 -18.79 -52.99
N VAL A 49 -11.31 -19.97 -52.61
CA VAL A 49 -11.82 -20.20 -51.27
C VAL A 49 -10.69 -20.12 -50.24
N ILE A 50 -9.54 -20.74 -50.52
CA ILE A 50 -8.36 -20.68 -49.63
C ILE A 50 -7.88 -19.24 -49.48
N SER A 51 -7.79 -18.50 -50.59
CA SER A 51 -7.40 -17.07 -50.58
C SER A 51 -8.41 -16.23 -49.79
N GLY A 52 -9.71 -16.49 -49.98
CA GLY A 52 -10.78 -15.82 -49.21
C GLY A 52 -10.71 -16.09 -47.69
N ILE A 53 -10.48 -17.36 -47.33
CA ILE A 53 -10.28 -17.73 -45.90
C ILE A 53 -9.02 -17.07 -45.34
N GLY A 54 -7.92 -17.07 -46.13
CA GLY A 54 -6.69 -16.39 -45.74
C GLY A 54 -6.88 -14.91 -45.51
N PHE A 55 -7.63 -14.24 -46.40
CA PHE A 55 -7.99 -12.84 -46.24
C PHE A 55 -8.85 -12.60 -44.97
N LEU A 56 -9.88 -13.40 -44.74
CA LEU A 56 -10.72 -13.31 -43.55
C LEU A 56 -9.91 -13.52 -42.26
N ASN A 57 -9.04 -14.51 -42.28
CA ASN A 57 -8.16 -14.79 -41.11
C ASN A 57 -7.21 -13.60 -40.84
N SER A 58 -6.66 -13.01 -41.88
CA SER A 58 -5.84 -11.79 -41.77
C SER A 58 -6.64 -10.62 -41.17
N GLN A 59 -7.85 -10.37 -41.69
CA GLN A 59 -8.70 -9.28 -41.18
C GLN A 59 -9.14 -9.53 -39.75
N THR A 60 -9.46 -10.77 -39.42
CA THR A 60 -9.80 -11.15 -38.04
C THR A 60 -8.63 -10.96 -37.07
N SER A 61 -7.41 -11.31 -37.50
CA SER A 61 -6.20 -11.11 -36.73
C SER A 61 -5.89 -9.63 -36.50
N LEU A 62 -6.05 -8.81 -37.54
CA LEU A 62 -5.89 -7.34 -37.47
C LEU A 62 -6.94 -6.73 -36.53
N SER A 63 -8.18 -7.18 -36.63
CA SER A 63 -9.25 -6.74 -35.71
C SER A 63 -8.95 -7.13 -34.27
N LYS A 64 -8.49 -8.37 -34.06
CA LYS A 64 -8.08 -8.83 -32.72
C LYS A 64 -6.97 -7.96 -32.15
N LEU A 65 -5.91 -7.69 -32.91
CA LEU A 65 -4.82 -6.81 -32.49
C LEU A 65 -5.33 -5.39 -32.18
N ALA A 66 -6.27 -4.87 -32.98
CA ALA A 66 -6.85 -3.55 -32.74
C ALA A 66 -7.71 -3.51 -31.46
N PHE A 67 -8.40 -4.61 -31.11
CA PHE A 67 -9.11 -4.72 -29.84
C PHE A 67 -8.15 -4.90 -28.65
N GLU A 68 -7.11 -5.72 -28.83
CA GLU A 68 -6.11 -5.94 -27.79
C GLU A 68 -5.33 -4.65 -27.49
N SER A 69 -4.97 -3.85 -28.50
CA SER A 69 -4.32 -2.56 -28.30
C SER A 69 -5.23 -1.57 -27.57
N ARG A 70 -6.53 -1.57 -27.87
CA ARG A 70 -7.52 -0.73 -27.16
C ARG A 70 -7.79 -1.19 -25.74
N GLN A 71 -7.64 -2.47 -25.45
CA GLN A 71 -7.79 -3.02 -24.09
C GLN A 71 -6.60 -2.63 -23.20
N SER A 72 -5.43 -2.39 -23.77
CA SER A 72 -4.24 -1.93 -23.05
C SER A 72 -4.12 -0.41 -22.95
N ASP A 73 -4.88 0.34 -23.76
CA ASP A 73 -4.88 1.80 -23.71
C ASP A 73 -5.89 2.27 -22.66
N SER A 74 -5.39 2.67 -21.51
CA SER A 74 -6.16 3.39 -20.51
C SER A 74 -6.52 4.78 -21.08
N TYR A 75 -7.81 5.00 -21.35
CA TYR A 75 -8.30 6.28 -21.87
C TYR A 75 -8.30 7.38 -20.80
N PHE A 76 -8.15 7.01 -19.56
CA PHE A 76 -8.18 7.92 -18.43
C PHE A 76 -6.94 7.71 -17.58
N SER A 77 -6.36 8.78 -17.12
CA SER A 77 -5.30 8.77 -16.11
C SER A 77 -5.81 9.39 -14.82
N ILE A 78 -5.35 8.86 -13.71
CA ILE A 78 -5.59 9.45 -12.41
C ILE A 78 -4.40 10.34 -12.09
N SER A 79 -4.68 11.53 -11.60
CA SER A 79 -3.64 12.44 -11.12
C SER A 79 -4.09 13.16 -9.86
N SER A 80 -3.17 13.36 -8.94
CA SER A 80 -3.35 14.23 -7.78
C SER A 80 -2.74 15.60 -8.07
N SER A 81 -3.41 16.66 -7.66
CA SER A 81 -2.83 18.00 -7.69
C SER A 81 -1.73 18.20 -6.66
N ASN A 82 -1.70 17.35 -5.63
CA ASN A 82 -0.67 17.33 -4.60
C ASN A 82 -0.32 15.88 -4.21
N THR A 83 0.63 15.31 -4.94
CA THR A 83 1.09 13.93 -4.73
C THR A 83 1.83 13.72 -3.40
N SER A 84 2.28 14.80 -2.76
CA SER A 84 2.90 14.72 -1.43
C SER A 84 1.85 14.48 -0.33
N LEU A 85 0.61 14.88 -0.58
CA LEU A 85 -0.49 14.72 0.38
C LEU A 85 -1.29 13.44 0.14
N VAL A 86 -1.69 13.22 -1.10
CA VAL A 86 -2.48 12.05 -1.51
C VAL A 86 -2.02 11.58 -2.87
N ASP A 87 -1.72 10.31 -2.99
CA ASP A 87 -1.45 9.64 -4.25
C ASP A 87 -2.58 8.67 -4.59
N PHE A 88 -2.85 8.51 -5.88
CA PHE A 88 -3.91 7.65 -6.37
C PHE A 88 -3.36 6.59 -7.30
N SER A 89 -3.86 5.37 -7.12
CA SER A 89 -3.67 4.29 -8.08
C SER A 89 -5.00 3.63 -8.42
N SER A 90 -5.15 3.17 -9.65
CA SER A 90 -6.30 2.37 -10.05
C SER A 90 -5.91 0.90 -10.11
N THR A 91 -6.78 0.04 -9.60
CA THR A 91 -6.67 -1.41 -9.76
C THR A 91 -7.32 -1.90 -11.05
N ASP A 92 -8.18 -1.07 -11.67
CA ASP A 92 -8.88 -1.39 -12.91
C ASP A 92 -9.12 -0.11 -13.72
N GLU A 93 -8.17 0.18 -14.62
CA GLU A 93 -8.19 1.39 -15.47
C GLU A 93 -9.38 1.42 -16.43
N MET A 94 -9.96 0.27 -16.75
CA MET A 94 -11.13 0.19 -17.62
C MET A 94 -12.43 0.66 -16.96
N LYS A 95 -12.44 0.76 -15.64
CA LYS A 95 -13.60 1.24 -14.87
C LYS A 95 -13.53 2.71 -14.51
N LEU A 96 -12.47 3.40 -14.89
CA LEU A 96 -12.34 4.82 -14.62
C LEU A 96 -13.42 5.63 -15.33
N VAL A 97 -14.09 6.50 -14.59
CA VAL A 97 -15.06 7.44 -15.08
C VAL A 97 -14.51 8.84 -14.87
N PRO A 98 -14.60 9.75 -15.87
CA PRO A 98 -14.16 11.14 -15.69
C PRO A 98 -14.89 11.76 -14.50
N ALA A 99 -14.15 12.05 -13.46
CA ALA A 99 -14.66 12.70 -12.25
C ALA A 99 -13.57 13.55 -11.61
N GLN A 100 -13.97 14.61 -10.94
CA GLN A 100 -13.11 15.38 -10.07
C GLN A 100 -13.57 15.17 -8.64
N THR A 101 -12.63 14.81 -7.78
CA THR A 101 -12.90 14.56 -6.35
C THR A 101 -12.04 15.52 -5.53
N GLU A 102 -12.68 16.22 -4.62
CA GLU A 102 -12.00 17.08 -3.65
C GLU A 102 -11.65 16.25 -2.41
N ILE A 103 -10.38 16.29 -2.00
CA ILE A 103 -9.91 15.70 -0.75
C ILE A 103 -9.35 16.81 0.12
N SER A 104 -9.82 16.85 1.36
CA SER A 104 -9.43 17.86 2.34
C SER A 104 -9.32 17.28 3.75
N ASN A 105 -8.74 18.04 4.67
CA ASN A 105 -8.58 17.67 6.08
C ASN A 105 -7.94 16.29 6.29
N VAL A 106 -6.86 16.04 5.56
CA VAL A 106 -6.16 14.75 5.63
C VAL A 106 -5.36 14.66 6.92
N THR A 107 -5.63 13.64 7.70
CA THR A 107 -4.87 13.25 8.88
C THR A 107 -4.46 11.79 8.70
N LEU A 108 -3.18 11.49 8.90
CA LEU A 108 -2.67 10.15 8.67
C LEU A 108 -2.92 9.22 9.88
N ALA A 109 -3.21 7.96 9.59
CA ALA A 109 -3.18 6.91 10.59
C ALA A 109 -1.78 6.73 11.15
N LYS A 110 -1.66 6.58 12.45
CA LYS A 110 -0.38 6.38 13.14
C LYS A 110 -0.34 5.04 13.88
N LYS A 111 0.85 4.50 14.02
CA LYS A 111 1.18 3.38 14.91
C LYS A 111 1.34 3.90 16.33
N MET A 112 1.06 3.05 17.32
CA MET A 112 1.47 3.33 18.69
C MET A 112 2.97 3.09 18.84
N VAL A 113 3.65 4.01 19.51
CA VAL A 113 5.05 3.87 19.91
C VAL A 113 5.13 4.07 21.42
N PHE A 114 5.72 3.11 22.10
CA PHE A 114 5.92 3.12 23.55
C PHE A 114 7.40 2.94 23.85
N GLU A 115 7.94 3.76 24.72
CA GLU A 115 9.35 3.74 25.08
C GLU A 115 9.53 3.36 26.55
N LEU A 116 10.46 2.44 26.80
CA LEU A 116 10.96 2.06 28.12
C LEU A 116 12.39 2.58 28.27
N PRO A 117 12.59 3.77 28.83
CA PRO A 117 13.90 4.39 28.93
C PRO A 117 14.74 3.88 30.11
N GLY A 118 16.00 4.25 30.14
CA GLY A 118 16.86 4.21 31.31
C GLY A 118 17.62 2.90 31.53
N PHE A 119 17.93 2.17 30.48
CA PHE A 119 18.87 1.06 30.55
C PHE A 119 20.30 1.58 30.25
N THR A 120 21.18 1.44 31.24
CA THR A 120 22.60 1.79 31.08
C THR A 120 23.47 0.61 30.69
N ASP A 121 22.92 -0.60 30.82
CA ASP A 121 23.61 -1.85 30.50
C ASP A 121 22.63 -2.86 29.89
N LEU A 122 22.94 -3.33 28.70
CA LEU A 122 22.14 -4.34 27.98
C LEU A 122 22.26 -5.74 28.61
N THR A 123 23.23 -5.95 29.48
CA THR A 123 23.43 -7.23 30.21
C THR A 123 22.68 -7.28 31.52
N SER A 124 22.13 -6.16 32.00
CA SER A 124 21.29 -6.12 33.18
C SER A 124 20.14 -7.12 33.09
N THR A 125 19.92 -7.87 34.16
CA THR A 125 18.88 -8.88 34.21
C THR A 125 17.55 -8.26 34.64
N ILE A 126 16.51 -8.64 33.95
CA ILE A 126 15.13 -8.24 34.19
C ILE A 126 14.37 -9.50 34.63
N ASN A 127 13.49 -9.35 35.61
CA ASN A 127 12.51 -10.36 35.97
C ASN A 127 11.21 -9.63 36.28
N GLN A 128 10.27 -9.63 35.32
CA GLN A 128 9.05 -8.85 35.41
C GLN A 128 7.87 -9.58 34.78
N ALA A 129 6.83 -9.81 35.57
CA ALA A 129 5.54 -10.27 35.04
C ALA A 129 4.79 -9.10 34.43
N ILE A 130 4.34 -9.28 33.20
CA ILE A 130 3.54 -8.30 32.44
C ILE A 130 2.27 -8.94 31.89
N SER A 131 1.27 -8.11 31.67
CA SER A 131 0.09 -8.44 30.87
C SER A 131 -0.01 -7.45 29.73
N VAL A 132 -0.34 -7.94 28.54
CA VAL A 132 -0.49 -7.14 27.33
C VAL A 132 -1.92 -7.29 26.82
N ASP A 133 -2.57 -6.16 26.61
CA ASP A 133 -3.88 -6.04 25.97
C ASP A 133 -3.77 -5.20 24.72
N PHE A 134 -4.55 -5.53 23.70
CA PHE A 134 -4.66 -4.71 22.47
C PHE A 134 -5.99 -3.96 22.44
N GLY A 135 -5.97 -2.71 21.96
CA GLY A 135 -7.15 -1.86 21.95
C GLY A 135 -6.83 -0.42 21.57
N SER A 136 -7.73 0.47 21.93
CA SER A 136 -7.59 1.90 21.64
C SER A 136 -7.42 2.70 22.93
N TRP A 137 -6.65 3.78 22.82
CA TRP A 137 -6.53 4.80 23.82
C TRP A 137 -7.37 6.01 23.43
N SER A 138 -8.16 6.51 24.35
CA SER A 138 -8.90 7.76 24.19
C SER A 138 -8.52 8.74 25.28
N SER A 139 -8.34 10.00 24.92
CA SER A 139 -8.18 11.05 25.90
C SER A 139 -9.52 11.35 26.58
N THR A 140 -9.55 11.32 27.89
CA THR A 140 -10.64 11.91 28.64
C THR A 140 -10.25 13.36 28.94
N SER A 141 -10.78 14.31 28.17
CA SER A 141 -10.63 15.71 28.53
C SER A 141 -11.55 16.02 29.71
N THR A 142 -11.02 16.59 30.77
CA THR A 142 -11.89 17.27 31.73
C THR A 142 -12.43 18.53 31.07
N ALA A 143 -13.72 18.71 31.19
CA ALA A 143 -14.44 19.85 30.56
C ALA A 143 -14.02 21.23 31.11
N SER A 144 -13.00 21.30 31.96
CA SER A 144 -12.55 22.53 32.63
C SER A 144 -11.23 23.10 32.07
N SER A 145 -10.53 22.42 31.17
CA SER A 145 -9.32 22.99 30.60
C SER A 145 -9.65 23.86 29.39
N SER A 146 -9.47 25.14 29.53
CA SER A 146 -9.52 26.09 28.41
C SER A 146 -8.42 25.75 27.42
N ALA A 147 -8.76 25.75 26.15
CA ALA A 147 -7.76 25.63 25.11
C ALA A 147 -6.73 26.77 25.23
N SER A 148 -5.45 26.45 25.26
CA SER A 148 -4.35 27.39 25.48
C SER A 148 -3.25 27.15 24.43
N ASN A 149 -2.54 28.19 24.10
CA ASN A 149 -1.28 28.09 23.34
C ASN A 149 -0.05 27.86 24.23
N THR A 150 -0.25 27.75 25.54
CA THR A 150 0.80 27.54 26.53
C THR A 150 0.62 26.21 27.21
N VAL A 151 1.70 25.48 27.38
CA VAL A 151 1.76 24.20 28.09
C VAL A 151 2.66 24.30 29.30
N GLU A 152 2.35 23.55 30.35
CA GLU A 152 3.12 23.48 31.58
C GLU A 152 3.91 22.19 31.64
N ALA A 153 5.11 22.25 32.20
CA ALA A 153 5.95 21.06 32.39
C ALA A 153 5.23 19.97 33.22
N GLY A 154 5.35 18.75 32.79
CA GLY A 154 4.80 17.59 33.50
C GLY A 154 3.32 17.31 33.26
N LYS A 155 2.62 18.16 32.52
CA LYS A 155 1.21 17.95 32.14
C LYS A 155 1.10 17.35 30.75
N THR A 156 -0.06 16.73 30.49
CA THR A 156 -0.35 16.08 29.21
C THR A 156 -1.37 16.91 28.43
N TYR A 157 -1.11 17.11 27.17
CA TYR A 157 -1.91 17.95 26.30
C TYR A 157 -2.29 17.21 25.02
N LYS A 158 -3.49 17.53 24.50
CA LYS A 158 -3.94 17.18 23.18
C LYS A 158 -3.87 18.42 22.29
N VAL A 159 -3.34 18.30 21.09
CA VAL A 159 -3.38 19.33 20.07
C VAL A 159 -4.80 19.41 19.52
N THR A 160 -5.48 20.53 19.72
CA THR A 160 -6.89 20.70 19.32
C THR A 160 -7.07 21.53 18.06
N SER A 161 -6.15 22.43 17.77
CA SER A 161 -6.15 23.18 16.52
C SER A 161 -4.77 23.73 16.19
N ARG A 162 -4.64 24.15 14.95
CA ARG A 162 -3.49 24.80 14.37
C ARG A 162 -3.94 26.06 13.64
N ALA A 163 -3.19 27.15 13.78
CA ALA A 163 -3.58 28.47 13.28
C ALA A 163 -3.63 28.60 11.75
N ASP A 164 -2.86 27.77 11.03
CA ASP A 164 -2.73 27.88 9.58
C ASP A 164 -3.82 27.11 8.79
N GLY A 165 -4.64 26.31 9.46
CA GLY A 165 -5.79 25.64 8.83
C GLY A 165 -5.46 24.75 7.63
N ASN A 166 -4.20 24.59 7.27
CA ASN A 166 -3.76 23.94 6.07
C ASN A 166 -3.25 22.54 6.39
N SER A 167 -4.04 21.53 6.04
CA SER A 167 -3.72 20.12 6.25
C SER A 167 -2.53 19.61 5.41
N GLY A 168 -1.90 20.49 4.64
CA GLY A 168 -0.84 20.13 3.71
C GLY A 168 0.57 20.62 4.08
N ASP A 169 0.68 21.44 5.10
CA ASP A 169 2.01 21.86 5.52
C ASP A 169 2.64 20.77 6.36
N SER A 170 3.72 20.20 5.87
CA SER A 170 4.60 19.38 6.66
C SER A 170 5.10 20.22 7.84
N PHE A 171 5.00 19.67 9.02
CA PHE A 171 5.51 20.27 10.24
C PHE A 171 7.06 20.26 10.30
N ASP A 172 7.72 20.48 9.18
CA ASP A 172 9.16 20.48 9.06
C ASP A 172 9.84 21.56 9.92
N GLU A 173 9.06 22.50 10.47
CA GLU A 173 9.58 23.55 11.36
C GLU A 173 9.71 23.13 12.83
N TYR A 174 9.16 21.95 13.21
CA TYR A 174 9.27 21.45 14.58
C TYR A 174 10.13 20.18 14.65
N THR A 175 11.24 20.19 13.95
CA THR A 175 12.33 19.29 14.28
C THR A 175 12.95 19.83 15.56
N ARG A 176 12.81 19.07 16.66
CA ARG A 176 13.54 19.34 17.88
C ARG A 176 15.00 19.66 17.54
N ASP A 177 15.44 20.86 17.86
CA ASP A 177 16.87 21.12 17.93
C ASP A 177 17.43 20.30 19.09
N PRO A 178 18.23 19.25 18.84
CA PRO A 178 18.80 18.44 19.91
C PRO A 178 19.70 19.25 20.86
N ASN A 179 20.03 20.48 20.48
CA ASN A 179 20.86 21.40 21.27
C ASN A 179 20.03 22.46 21.99
N ASP A 180 18.71 22.54 21.75
CA ASP A 180 17.82 23.45 22.46
C ASP A 180 17.10 22.73 23.59
N PRO A 181 17.50 22.92 24.85
CA PRO A 181 16.81 22.31 25.99
C PRO A 181 15.40 22.87 26.23
N SER A 182 15.02 23.97 25.55
CA SER A 182 13.68 24.53 25.61
C SER A 182 12.71 23.85 24.63
N ASP A 183 13.22 23.04 23.73
CA ASP A 183 12.41 22.26 22.80
C ASP A 183 11.75 21.10 23.54
N ALA A 184 10.52 21.34 23.96
CA ALA A 184 9.74 20.43 24.81
C ALA A 184 9.08 19.29 24.03
N ASP A 185 9.55 19.00 22.85
CA ASP A 185 8.96 17.98 21.98
C ASP A 185 9.19 16.57 22.56
N ALA A 186 8.10 15.95 23.00
CA ALA A 186 8.10 14.55 23.43
C ALA A 186 8.19 13.59 22.23
N PHE A 187 8.02 14.07 21.03
CA PHE A 187 8.00 13.29 19.79
C PHE A 187 9.32 13.45 19.05
N HIS A 188 10.35 12.75 19.45
CA HIS A 188 11.65 12.76 18.78
C HIS A 188 11.54 12.63 17.25
N GLY A 189 11.57 13.76 16.54
CA GLY A 189 11.63 13.81 15.07
C GLY A 189 10.32 13.50 14.34
N THR A 190 9.19 13.42 15.03
CA THR A 190 7.86 13.32 14.41
C THR A 190 7.13 14.66 14.53
N PRO A 191 6.56 15.18 13.44
CA PRO A 191 5.77 16.40 13.50
C PRO A 191 4.57 16.23 14.44
N ILE A 192 4.28 17.24 15.26
CA ILE A 192 3.05 17.29 16.07
C ILE A 192 1.89 17.69 15.16
N GLU A 193 0.85 16.85 15.14
CA GLU A 193 -0.35 17.08 14.34
C GLU A 193 -1.58 17.30 15.23
N VAL A 194 -2.65 17.86 14.64
CA VAL A 194 -3.95 17.92 15.32
C VAL A 194 -4.37 16.52 15.73
N ASP A 195 -4.91 16.39 16.94
CA ASP A 195 -5.25 15.16 17.64
C ASP A 195 -4.07 14.38 18.25
N ASP A 196 -2.83 14.82 18.06
CA ASP A 196 -1.71 14.25 18.80
C ASP A 196 -1.79 14.60 20.28
N VAL A 197 -1.30 13.69 21.08
CA VAL A 197 -1.24 13.85 22.52
C VAL A 197 0.19 13.66 22.97
N PHE A 198 0.66 14.60 23.77
CA PHE A 198 2.04 14.60 24.28
C PHE A 198 2.08 15.04 25.74
N ARG A 199 3.12 14.67 26.44
CA ARG A 199 3.43 15.21 27.74
C ARG A 199 4.55 16.22 27.59
N ALA A 200 4.31 17.42 28.06
CA ALA A 200 5.32 18.49 28.06
C ALA A 200 6.44 18.16 29.07
N SER A 201 7.66 18.04 28.61
CA SER A 201 8.84 17.92 29.47
C SER A 201 9.23 19.25 30.09
N GLN A 202 8.91 20.36 29.41
CA GLN A 202 9.13 21.73 29.84
C GLN A 202 7.91 22.59 29.52
N ALA A 203 7.78 23.74 30.20
CA ALA A 203 6.77 24.72 29.85
C ALA A 203 7.19 25.48 28.59
N PHE A 204 6.28 25.64 27.63
CA PHE A 204 6.49 26.45 26.43
C PHE A 204 5.19 27.10 25.97
N THR A 205 5.34 28.08 25.08
CA THR A 205 4.21 28.74 24.40
C THR A 205 4.44 28.68 22.90
N ASN A 206 3.45 28.20 22.15
CA ASN A 206 3.49 28.21 20.69
C ASN A 206 2.17 28.80 20.14
N SER A 207 2.28 29.99 19.57
CA SER A 207 1.12 30.73 19.05
C SER A 207 0.42 30.07 17.85
N ASN A 208 1.10 29.13 17.18
CA ASN A 208 0.55 28.43 16.03
C ASN A 208 -0.34 27.24 16.43
N TYR A 209 -0.35 26.87 17.69
CA TYR A 209 -1.08 25.71 18.20
C TYR A 209 -2.04 26.08 19.31
N THR A 210 -3.09 25.30 19.41
CA THR A 210 -3.96 25.30 20.58
C THR A 210 -3.90 23.92 21.21
N PHE A 211 -3.62 23.90 22.50
CA PHE A 211 -3.52 22.70 23.30
C PHE A 211 -4.65 22.64 24.31
N THR A 212 -5.17 21.46 24.56
CA THR A 212 -6.10 21.21 25.67
C THR A 212 -5.46 20.23 26.63
N GLU A 213 -5.36 20.61 27.91
CA GLU A 213 -4.87 19.70 28.94
C GLU A 213 -5.80 18.48 29.06
N VAL A 214 -5.23 17.30 29.12
CA VAL A 214 -5.96 16.03 29.25
C VAL A 214 -5.57 15.35 30.56
N ASP A 215 -6.55 15.07 31.40
CA ASP A 215 -6.30 14.56 32.77
C ASP A 215 -6.08 13.05 32.81
N ALA A 216 -6.63 12.32 31.86
CA ALA A 216 -6.52 10.87 31.85
C ALA A 216 -6.69 10.27 30.45
N TYR A 217 -6.06 9.15 30.22
CA TYR A 217 -6.31 8.27 29.10
C TYR A 217 -7.11 7.05 29.57
N ALA A 218 -8.17 6.73 28.84
CA ALA A 218 -8.90 5.50 29.02
C ALA A 218 -8.49 4.49 27.94
N PHE A 219 -8.16 3.28 28.36
CA PHE A 219 -7.93 2.17 27.44
C PHE A 219 -9.21 1.38 27.26
N THR A 220 -9.59 1.18 26.01
CA THR A 220 -10.70 0.29 25.64
C THR A 220 -10.14 -0.91 24.90
N ALA A 221 -10.26 -2.09 25.48
CA ALA A 221 -9.80 -3.32 24.86
C ALA A 221 -10.55 -3.58 23.55
N LYS A 222 -9.83 -4.05 22.53
CA LYS A 222 -10.40 -4.46 21.26
C LYS A 222 -11.35 -5.64 21.48
N SER A 223 -12.47 -5.67 20.77
CA SER A 223 -13.40 -6.80 20.79
C SER A 223 -12.69 -8.11 20.45
N GLY A 224 -12.87 -9.13 21.28
CA GLY A 224 -12.17 -10.40 21.15
C GLY A 224 -10.70 -10.38 21.58
N ASN A 225 -10.22 -9.30 22.21
CA ASN A 225 -8.89 -9.27 22.81
C ASN A 225 -8.76 -10.35 23.87
N THR A 226 -7.65 -11.10 23.83
CA THR A 226 -7.24 -11.99 24.89
C THR A 226 -5.99 -11.41 25.53
N THR A 227 -6.03 -11.15 26.84
CA THR A 227 -4.87 -10.67 27.58
C THR A 227 -3.73 -11.69 27.51
N THR A 228 -2.58 -11.25 27.04
CA THR A 228 -1.38 -12.08 27.00
C THR A 228 -0.57 -11.84 28.27
N ASN A 229 -0.40 -12.87 29.08
CA ASN A 229 0.44 -12.82 30.28
C ASN A 229 1.80 -13.44 29.99
N LEU A 230 2.87 -12.74 30.37
CA LEU A 230 4.24 -13.17 30.14
C LEU A 230 5.13 -12.76 31.32
N THR A 231 6.04 -13.64 31.73
CA THR A 231 7.13 -13.29 32.64
C THR A 231 8.39 -13.04 31.83
N LEU A 232 8.77 -11.77 31.70
CA LEU A 232 10.01 -11.35 31.08
C LEU A 232 11.18 -11.70 31.99
N SER A 233 12.19 -12.38 31.45
CA SER A 233 13.35 -12.81 32.24
C SER A 233 14.64 -12.79 31.43
N GLY A 234 15.75 -12.49 32.09
CA GLY A 234 17.07 -12.45 31.50
C GLY A 234 17.55 -11.04 31.12
N THR A 235 18.51 -10.97 30.23
CA THR A 235 19.09 -9.68 29.79
C THR A 235 18.10 -8.85 28.99
N VAL A 236 18.35 -7.56 28.84
CA VAL A 236 17.57 -6.64 27.99
C VAL A 236 17.36 -7.23 26.59
N GLN A 237 18.40 -7.84 26.00
CA GLN A 237 18.31 -8.47 24.69
C GLN A 237 17.32 -9.67 24.70
N ASN A 238 17.36 -10.50 25.75
CA ASN A 238 16.43 -11.60 25.90
C ASN A 238 14.99 -11.12 26.07
N VAL A 239 14.81 -10.04 26.81
CA VAL A 239 13.48 -9.40 27.01
C VAL A 239 12.92 -8.89 25.69
N VAL A 240 13.72 -8.19 24.89
CA VAL A 240 13.30 -7.74 23.55
C VAL A 240 12.90 -8.93 22.67
N LYS A 241 13.65 -10.04 22.73
CA LYS A 241 13.30 -11.27 21.99
C LYS A 241 11.98 -11.87 22.47
N GLN A 242 11.73 -11.88 23.79
CA GLN A 242 10.49 -12.39 24.36
C GLN A 242 9.30 -11.50 23.98
N LEU A 243 9.47 -10.17 24.02
CA LEU A 243 8.46 -9.21 23.57
C LEU A 243 8.11 -9.39 22.08
N ASN A 244 9.09 -9.62 21.22
CA ASN A 244 8.88 -9.92 19.80
C ASN A 244 8.20 -11.28 19.54
N GLY A 245 8.02 -12.10 20.56
CA GLY A 245 7.18 -13.30 20.49
C GLY A 245 5.68 -13.01 20.61
N ILE A 246 5.30 -11.79 20.98
CA ILE A 246 3.91 -11.35 21.07
C ILE A 246 3.50 -10.72 19.73
N SER A 247 2.45 -11.23 19.10
CA SER A 247 1.92 -10.65 17.88
C SER A 247 1.20 -9.33 18.15
N GLY A 248 1.33 -8.34 17.28
CA GLY A 248 0.63 -7.07 17.34
C GLY A 248 1.52 -5.86 17.59
N PHE A 249 2.74 -6.06 18.04
CA PHE A 249 3.79 -5.05 18.10
C PHE A 249 5.17 -5.68 17.91
N SER A 250 6.13 -4.84 17.57
CA SER A 250 7.56 -5.18 17.51
C SER A 250 8.33 -4.40 18.56
N ALA A 251 9.35 -5.02 19.15
CA ALA A 251 10.23 -4.43 20.15
C ALA A 251 11.66 -4.35 19.61
N LYS A 252 12.34 -3.23 19.89
CA LYS A 252 13.76 -3.03 19.62
C LYS A 252 14.39 -2.22 20.74
N PHE A 253 15.70 -2.36 20.96
CA PHE A 253 16.43 -1.43 21.81
C PHE A 253 17.10 -0.37 20.93
N VAL A 254 17.12 0.85 21.44
CA VAL A 254 17.71 2.00 20.79
C VAL A 254 18.66 2.68 21.79
N GLN A 255 19.86 3.03 21.33
CA GLN A 255 20.76 3.84 22.12
C GLN A 255 20.30 5.30 22.05
N THR A 256 19.99 5.89 23.19
CA THR A 256 19.43 7.25 23.29
C THR A 256 20.49 8.29 23.64
N SER A 257 21.66 7.88 24.17
CA SER A 257 22.80 8.76 24.41
C SER A 257 24.10 8.07 24.01
N SER A 258 24.99 8.82 23.35
CA SER A 258 26.32 8.36 22.97
C SER A 258 27.43 9.07 23.73
N SER A 259 27.12 10.12 24.51
CA SER A 259 28.12 10.85 25.33
C SER A 259 28.05 10.41 26.79
N GLY A 260 29.21 10.13 27.39
CA GLY A 260 29.27 9.61 28.75
C GLY A 260 28.92 8.11 28.83
N THR A 261 28.16 7.72 29.84
CA THR A 261 27.64 6.35 29.95
C THR A 261 26.51 6.16 28.94
N PRO A 262 26.59 5.20 28.00
CA PRO A 262 25.51 4.95 27.04
C PRO A 262 24.20 4.66 27.77
N THR A 263 23.11 5.24 27.27
CA THR A 263 21.75 4.91 27.71
C THR A 263 20.99 4.27 26.58
N TYR A 264 20.10 3.35 26.91
CA TYR A 264 19.31 2.59 25.98
C TYR A 264 17.85 2.62 26.39
N SER A 265 16.99 2.56 25.41
CA SER A 265 15.54 2.39 25.59
C SER A 265 15.07 1.16 24.84
N ILE A 266 14.07 0.47 25.37
CA ILE A 266 13.29 -0.52 24.62
C ILE A 266 12.11 0.23 24.00
N VAL A 267 12.03 0.22 22.68
CA VAL A 267 10.95 0.86 21.92
C VAL A 267 10.05 -0.23 21.38
N LEU A 268 8.77 -0.14 21.71
CA LEU A 268 7.71 -1.01 21.19
C LEU A 268 6.87 -0.21 20.19
N THR A 269 6.64 -0.79 19.03
CA THR A 269 5.86 -0.16 17.96
C THR A 269 4.76 -1.12 17.53
N SER A 270 3.50 -0.68 17.49
CA SER A 270 2.42 -1.52 16.97
C SER A 270 2.67 -1.92 15.51
N ASP A 271 2.30 -3.14 15.14
CA ASP A 271 2.55 -3.65 13.79
C ASP A 271 1.71 -2.91 12.75
N ASN A 272 0.51 -2.49 13.11
CA ASN A 272 -0.44 -1.79 12.26
C ASN A 272 -0.74 -0.39 12.77
N THR A 273 -1.11 0.50 11.85
CA THR A 273 -1.70 1.80 12.15
C THR A 273 -3.16 1.65 12.58
N GLY A 274 -3.75 2.73 13.10
CA GLY A 274 -5.15 2.78 13.46
C GLY A 274 -5.41 2.71 14.95
N ALA A 275 -6.41 3.42 15.43
CA ALA A 275 -6.71 3.60 16.84
C ALA A 275 -6.87 2.26 17.60
N ALA A 276 -7.52 1.27 16.99
CA ALA A 276 -7.77 -0.05 17.60
C ALA A 276 -6.52 -0.97 17.66
N ASN A 277 -5.39 -0.55 17.10
CA ASN A 277 -4.14 -1.28 17.09
C ASN A 277 -3.12 -0.75 18.11
N GLY A 278 -3.59 0.05 19.07
CA GLY A 278 -2.83 0.37 20.26
C GLY A 278 -2.73 -0.84 21.20
N PHE A 279 -1.86 -0.73 22.19
CA PHE A 279 -1.69 -1.76 23.20
C PHE A 279 -1.53 -1.14 24.60
N ARG A 280 -1.82 -1.92 25.63
CA ARG A 280 -1.57 -1.61 27.02
C ARG A 280 -0.67 -2.69 27.60
N ILE A 281 0.37 -2.26 28.30
CA ILE A 281 1.20 -3.15 29.12
C ILE A 281 0.94 -2.80 30.57
N SER A 282 0.60 -3.80 31.37
CA SER A 282 0.44 -3.68 32.81
C SER A 282 1.47 -4.56 33.50
N ALA A 283 2.10 -4.03 34.53
CA ALA A 283 3.12 -4.76 35.29
C ALA A 283 2.87 -4.60 36.78
N SER A 284 3.04 -5.69 37.52
CA SER A 284 2.91 -5.67 38.99
C SER A 284 4.20 -5.14 39.60
N GLY A 285 4.11 -4.04 40.34
CA GLY A 285 5.16 -3.58 41.25
C GLY A 285 6.24 -2.66 40.70
N THR A 286 6.22 -2.30 39.43
CA THR A 286 7.15 -1.31 38.86
C THR A 286 6.44 -0.38 37.89
N THR A 287 6.70 0.92 37.99
CA THR A 287 6.12 1.95 37.11
C THR A 287 6.71 1.95 35.72
N ARG A 288 7.85 1.30 35.48
CA ARG A 288 8.56 1.30 34.21
C ARG A 288 7.82 0.56 33.08
N TRP A 289 7.03 -0.45 33.45
CA TRP A 289 6.39 -1.37 32.50
C TRP A 289 4.90 -1.11 32.31
N GLU A 290 4.36 -0.11 33.02
CA GLU A 290 2.93 0.18 32.96
C GLU A 290 2.64 1.32 31.99
N THR A 291 1.75 1.06 31.05
CA THR A 291 1.12 2.07 30.20
C THR A 291 -0.21 2.51 30.82
N THR A 292 -0.23 2.78 32.11
CA THR A 292 -1.47 3.17 32.80
C THR A 292 -1.81 4.61 32.57
N GLY A 293 -3.03 4.84 32.13
CA GLY A 293 -3.50 6.11 31.64
C GLY A 293 -4.06 7.08 32.68
N ALA A 294 -3.48 7.15 33.88
CA ALA A 294 -3.84 8.21 34.82
C ALA A 294 -2.69 9.22 34.94
N PRO A 295 -2.81 10.41 34.38
CA PRO A 295 -1.71 11.36 34.29
C PRO A 295 -1.40 12.09 35.58
N THR A 296 -2.26 12.03 36.59
CA THR A 296 -2.21 12.96 37.71
C THR A 296 -1.03 12.76 38.67
N THR A 297 -0.34 11.64 38.64
CA THR A 297 0.84 11.39 39.51
C THR A 297 1.88 10.50 38.87
N ASN A 298 1.72 10.09 37.64
CA ASN A 298 2.47 8.97 37.12
C ASN A 298 3.49 9.39 36.04
N THR A 299 4.75 9.11 36.35
CA THR A 299 5.87 9.22 35.43
C THR A 299 5.76 8.33 34.20
N ASN A 300 4.72 7.51 34.09
CA ASN A 300 4.57 6.49 33.03
C ASN A 300 4.10 7.02 31.70
N LEU A 301 3.47 8.19 31.66
CA LEU A 301 3.09 8.84 30.40
C LEU A 301 4.29 9.33 29.60
N ASN A 302 5.47 9.47 30.24
CA ASN A 302 6.70 9.74 29.52
C ASN A 302 7.11 8.62 28.57
N ASN A 303 6.43 7.48 28.63
CA ASN A 303 6.76 6.30 27.84
C ASN A 303 5.94 6.19 26.55
N PHE A 304 4.89 6.99 26.38
CA PHE A 304 4.21 7.11 25.10
C PHE A 304 4.94 8.13 24.25
N SER A 305 5.63 7.67 23.25
CA SER A 305 6.18 8.56 22.23
C SER A 305 5.11 8.92 21.19
N GLN A 306 4.15 8.01 20.95
CA GLN A 306 3.05 8.23 20.03
C GLN A 306 1.87 7.30 20.33
N LEU A 307 0.66 7.85 20.32
CA LEU A 307 -0.56 7.03 20.35
C LEU A 307 -0.98 6.59 18.94
N SER A 308 -1.57 5.40 18.87
CA SER A 308 -2.18 4.94 17.64
C SER A 308 -3.43 5.75 17.33
N ARG A 309 -3.64 6.06 16.05
CA ARG A 309 -4.84 6.74 15.58
C ARG A 309 -5.21 6.31 14.17
N ASP A 310 -6.46 6.54 13.82
CA ASP A 310 -6.99 6.32 12.48
C ASP A 310 -6.61 7.47 11.54
N ALA A 311 -6.54 7.16 10.25
CA ALA A 311 -6.57 8.17 9.21
C ALA A 311 -7.97 8.81 9.15
N SER A 312 -8.01 10.10 8.96
CA SER A 312 -9.26 10.82 8.67
C SER A 312 -9.07 11.79 7.52
N LEU A 313 -10.07 11.89 6.67
CA LEU A 313 -10.07 12.81 5.54
C LEU A 313 -11.52 13.17 5.17
N LYS A 314 -11.68 14.21 4.38
CA LYS A 314 -12.96 14.50 3.73
C LYS A 314 -12.85 14.29 2.24
N VAL A 315 -13.79 13.53 1.70
CA VAL A 315 -13.96 13.33 0.26
C VAL A 315 -15.25 14.00 -0.15
N ASN A 316 -15.17 15.03 -1.00
CA ASN A 316 -16.31 15.86 -1.37
C ASN A 316 -17.12 16.32 -0.13
N ASN A 317 -16.41 16.79 0.89
CA ASN A 317 -16.94 17.22 2.18
C ASN A 317 -17.58 16.12 3.06
N VAL A 318 -17.50 14.84 2.68
CA VAL A 318 -17.93 13.69 3.49
C VAL A 318 -16.74 13.18 4.30
N SER A 319 -16.89 13.14 5.62
CA SER A 319 -15.83 12.63 6.52
C SER A 319 -15.70 11.11 6.43
N ILE A 320 -14.48 10.65 6.29
CA ILE A 320 -14.10 9.25 6.19
C ILE A 320 -13.01 8.97 7.20
N THR A 321 -13.11 7.83 7.87
CA THR A 321 -12.11 7.37 8.84
C THR A 321 -11.72 5.93 8.52
N ARG A 322 -10.41 5.65 8.49
CA ARG A 322 -9.86 4.32 8.23
C ARG A 322 -8.66 4.05 9.12
N SER A 323 -8.44 2.80 9.45
CA SER A 323 -7.30 2.38 10.28
C SER A 323 -5.97 2.35 9.52
N SER A 324 -5.98 2.53 8.20
CA SER A 324 -4.82 2.52 7.31
C SER A 324 -4.73 3.82 6.52
N ASN A 325 -3.51 4.17 6.11
CA ASN A 325 -3.26 5.26 5.15
C ASN A 325 -3.50 4.81 3.70
N GLU A 326 -3.63 3.53 3.46
CA GLU A 326 -4.08 2.98 2.20
C GLU A 326 -5.60 2.75 2.27
N ILE A 327 -6.34 3.43 1.39
CA ILE A 327 -7.80 3.46 1.39
C ILE A 327 -8.27 3.00 0.00
N THR A 328 -8.90 1.83 -0.04
CA THR A 328 -9.25 1.14 -1.30
C THR A 328 -10.75 1.04 -1.55
N ASP A 329 -11.58 1.59 -0.65
CA ASP A 329 -13.01 1.37 -0.59
C ASP A 329 -13.86 2.64 -0.69
N VAL A 330 -13.27 3.75 -1.15
CA VAL A 330 -13.95 5.06 -1.12
C VAL A 330 -14.19 5.67 -2.49
N LEU A 331 -13.36 5.36 -3.47
CA LEU A 331 -13.41 5.91 -4.83
C LEU A 331 -13.53 4.80 -5.88
#